data_1b6fabb4e5d20c8c6b3a10e6954d2f1f
#
_entry.id   1b6fabb4e5d20c8c6b3a10e6954d2f1f
#
_cell.length_a   1.000
_cell.length_b   1.000
_cell.length_c   1.000
_cell.angle_alpha   90.00
_cell.angle_beta   90.00
_cell.angle_gamma   90.00
#
_symmetry.space_group_name_H-M   'P 1'
#
loop_
_entity.id
_entity.type
_entity.pdbx_description
1 polymer ?
#
loop_
_entity_poly.entity_id
_entity_poly.type
_entity_poly.pdbx_seq_one_letter_code
_entity_poly.pdbx_strand_id
1 'polypeptide(L)'
;MSLQTDIVFVKALRSNATLIQQLPAGDVYNTAIALPDEEAENAPLPYIIVSFDGLNNQDTTKDSSYEGLTDTVTIGIEIAAETRPQLAALAIMVRQTIAAYFAEHVQDMQDEDYALIPNAYTVQAQGVQYDSLKPCFWQQLSYQCDTNPDE
;
A
#
# COMPACT_ATOMS: atom_id res chain seq x y z
N MET A 1 15.13 3.34 0.15
CA MET A 1 15.22 1.92 0.56
C MET A 1 14.00 1.15 0.09
N SER A 2 14.22 0.27 -0.88
CA SER A 2 13.14 -0.51 -1.50
C SER A 2 12.33 -1.33 -0.48
N LEU A 3 13.00 -1.88 0.52
CA LEU A 3 12.38 -2.71 1.56
C LEU A 3 11.46 -1.94 2.53
N GLN A 4 11.44 -0.63 2.45
CA GLN A 4 10.61 0.22 3.30
C GLN A 4 9.57 1.01 2.48
N THR A 5 9.30 0.59 1.26
CA THR A 5 8.36 1.28 0.37
C THR A 5 6.94 1.32 0.92
N ASP A 6 6.54 0.33 1.72
CA ASP A 6 5.24 0.32 2.39
C ASP A 6 5.00 1.56 3.26
N ILE A 7 6.06 2.12 3.84
CA ILE A 7 5.97 3.33 4.67
C ILE A 7 5.48 4.52 3.84
N VAL A 8 5.88 4.61 2.58
CA VAL A 8 5.43 5.68 1.67
C VAL A 8 3.91 5.62 1.48
N PHE A 9 3.37 4.41 1.32
CA PHE A 9 1.93 4.21 1.18
C PHE A 9 1.19 4.56 2.47
N VAL A 10 1.74 4.22 3.62
CA VAL A 10 1.16 4.61 4.91
C VAL A 10 1.13 6.13 5.06
N LYS A 11 2.23 6.82 4.72
CA LYS A 11 2.27 8.29 4.74
C LYS A 11 1.26 8.89 3.77
N ALA A 12 1.14 8.32 2.58
CA ALA A 12 0.17 8.79 1.58
C ALA A 12 -1.27 8.72 2.12
N LEU A 13 -1.65 7.60 2.69
CA LEU A 13 -2.99 7.42 3.24
C LEU A 13 -3.25 8.32 4.45
N ARG A 14 -2.26 8.49 5.31
CA ARG A 14 -2.36 9.39 6.48
C ARG A 14 -2.49 10.86 6.10
N SER A 15 -2.05 11.24 4.93
CA SER A 15 -2.15 12.62 4.44
C SER A 15 -3.58 13.06 4.17
N ASN A 16 -4.52 12.13 3.99
CA ASN A 16 -5.92 12.43 3.75
C ASN A 16 -6.72 12.30 5.05
N ALA A 17 -6.94 13.41 5.74
CA ALA A 17 -7.68 13.43 7.00
C ALA A 17 -9.11 12.91 6.87
N THR A 18 -9.77 13.15 5.73
CA THR A 18 -11.12 12.67 5.48
C THR A 18 -11.16 11.14 5.44
N LEU A 19 -10.16 10.51 4.83
CA LEU A 19 -10.03 9.05 4.80
C LEU A 19 -9.84 8.51 6.22
N ILE A 20 -8.89 9.07 6.95
CA ILE A 20 -8.56 8.62 8.32
C ILE A 20 -9.74 8.77 9.27
N GLN A 21 -10.54 9.82 9.13
CA GLN A 21 -11.75 10.02 9.95
C GLN A 21 -12.82 8.95 9.75
N GLN A 22 -12.82 8.26 8.62
CA GLN A 22 -13.76 7.16 8.36
C GLN A 22 -13.33 5.85 9.02
N LEU A 23 -12.10 5.77 9.51
CA LEU A 23 -11.56 4.57 10.13
C LEU A 23 -11.74 4.63 11.65
N PRO A 24 -12.49 3.68 12.27
CA PRO A 24 -12.71 3.70 13.72
C PRO A 24 -11.43 3.63 14.54
N ALA A 25 -10.39 2.98 14.01
CA ALA A 25 -9.09 2.93 14.67
C ALA A 25 -8.31 4.26 14.63
N GLY A 26 -8.75 5.22 13.79
CA GLY A 26 -8.07 6.50 13.64
C GLY A 26 -6.78 6.46 12.85
N ASP A 27 -6.45 5.34 12.24
CA ASP A 27 -5.25 5.14 11.42
C ASP A 27 -5.38 3.89 10.55
N VAL A 28 -4.45 3.74 9.61
CA VAL A 28 -4.27 2.52 8.84
C VAL A 28 -3.34 1.57 9.61
N TYR A 29 -3.54 0.27 9.43
CA TYR A 29 -2.63 -0.72 9.98
C TYR A 29 -1.49 -0.98 9.00
N ASN A 30 -0.31 -1.30 9.54
CA ASN A 30 0.85 -1.71 8.75
C ASN A 30 1.37 -3.03 9.30
N THR A 31 1.43 -4.06 8.45
CA THR A 31 1.89 -5.39 8.86
C THR A 31 3.38 -5.46 9.21
N ALA A 32 4.18 -4.46 8.80
CA ALA A 32 5.57 -4.36 9.22
C ALA A 32 5.70 -4.07 10.72
N ILE A 33 4.68 -3.48 11.32
CA ILE A 33 4.55 -3.39 12.77
C ILE A 33 3.73 -4.62 13.16
N ALA A 34 4.33 -5.57 13.85
CA ALA A 34 3.66 -6.80 14.24
C ALA A 34 2.32 -6.48 14.90
N LEU A 35 1.23 -6.67 14.15
CA LEU A 35 -0.10 -6.67 14.73
C LEU A 35 -0.24 -7.97 15.50
N PRO A 36 -0.51 -7.94 16.80
CA PRO A 36 -0.92 -9.15 17.50
C PRO A 36 -2.12 -9.76 16.76
N ASP A 37 -2.15 -11.06 16.58
CA ASP A 37 -3.24 -11.76 15.88
C ASP A 37 -4.61 -11.36 16.42
N GLU A 38 -4.71 -11.09 17.73
CA GLU A 38 -5.93 -10.62 18.38
C GLU A 38 -6.41 -9.25 17.86
N GLU A 39 -5.50 -8.31 17.55
CA GLU A 39 -5.88 -6.99 17.01
C GLU A 39 -6.34 -7.10 15.55
N ALA A 40 -5.73 -7.98 14.77
CA ALA A 40 -6.15 -8.23 13.40
C ALA A 40 -7.55 -8.86 13.33
N GLU A 41 -7.86 -9.80 14.24
CA GLU A 41 -9.17 -10.44 14.31
C GLU A 41 -10.27 -9.51 14.83
N ASN A 42 -9.92 -8.57 15.70
CA ASN A 42 -10.87 -7.67 16.36
C ASN A 42 -10.84 -6.25 15.84
N ALA A 43 -10.17 -6.00 14.72
CA ALA A 43 -10.12 -4.66 14.13
C ALA A 43 -11.53 -4.17 13.80
N PRO A 44 -11.91 -2.97 14.28
CA PRO A 44 -13.24 -2.44 13.98
C PRO A 44 -13.36 -2.09 12.49
N LEU A 45 -14.52 -2.38 11.91
CA LEU A 45 -14.80 -2.08 10.52
C LEU A 45 -15.27 -0.62 10.36
N PRO A 46 -14.92 0.07 9.29
CA PRO A 46 -13.97 -0.35 8.25
C PRO A 46 -12.51 -0.24 8.68
N TYR A 47 -11.63 -1.04 8.06
CA TYR A 47 -10.20 -0.93 8.28
C TYR A 47 -9.41 -1.02 6.97
N ILE A 48 -8.17 -0.53 7.02
CA ILE A 48 -7.22 -0.60 5.91
C ILE A 48 -5.90 -1.14 6.46
N ILE A 49 -5.36 -2.16 5.80
CA ILE A 49 -4.06 -2.74 6.15
C ILE A 49 -3.11 -2.55 4.97
N VAL A 50 -1.96 -1.94 5.23
CA VAL A 50 -0.87 -1.82 4.25
C VAL A 50 0.17 -2.90 4.56
N SER A 51 0.57 -3.65 3.55
CA SER A 51 1.56 -4.72 3.68
C SER A 51 2.62 -4.64 2.60
N PHE A 52 3.85 -5.00 2.98
CA PHE A 52 4.93 -5.22 2.03
C PHE A 52 4.85 -6.67 1.55
N ASP A 53 4.44 -6.88 0.31
CA ASP A 53 4.15 -8.22 -0.20
C ASP A 53 5.33 -8.87 -0.93
N GLY A 54 6.30 -8.09 -1.35
CA GLY A 54 7.50 -8.65 -1.95
C GLY A 54 8.31 -7.68 -2.77
N LEU A 55 9.48 -8.13 -3.14
CA LEU A 55 10.42 -7.40 -3.98
C LEU A 55 10.97 -8.34 -5.02
N ASN A 56 11.03 -7.87 -6.26
CA ASN A 56 11.66 -8.59 -7.35
C ASN A 56 12.72 -7.68 -7.98
N ASN A 57 13.96 -8.15 -7.94
CA ASN A 57 15.06 -7.53 -8.66
C ASN A 57 15.36 -8.38 -9.89
N GLN A 58 14.97 -7.90 -11.06
CA GLN A 58 15.27 -8.59 -12.30
C GLN A 58 16.62 -8.15 -12.83
N ASP A 59 17.59 -9.00 -12.64
CA ASP A 59 18.86 -8.89 -13.33
C ASP A 59 18.70 -9.40 -14.78
N THR A 60 18.15 -8.55 -15.64
CA THR A 60 18.01 -8.87 -17.06
C THR A 60 19.22 -8.51 -17.86
N THR A 61 20.15 -7.76 -17.31
CA THR A 61 21.40 -7.42 -17.96
C THR A 61 22.50 -8.33 -17.44
N LYS A 62 23.11 -9.07 -18.35
CA LYS A 62 24.31 -9.87 -18.06
C LYS A 62 25.54 -8.99 -17.84
N ASP A 63 25.34 -7.74 -17.49
CA ASP A 63 26.41 -6.84 -17.16
C ASP A 63 26.81 -7.05 -15.70
N SER A 64 28.11 -7.09 -15.44
CA SER A 64 28.65 -7.35 -14.11
C SER A 64 28.48 -6.18 -13.14
N SER A 65 27.94 -5.05 -13.58
CA SER A 65 27.63 -3.92 -12.71
C SER A 65 26.14 -3.97 -12.32
N TYR A 66 25.87 -4.13 -11.05
CA TYR A 66 24.51 -4.04 -10.50
C TYR A 66 24.01 -2.60 -10.42
N GLU A 67 24.84 -1.64 -10.78
CA GLU A 67 24.47 -0.23 -10.77
C GLU A 67 23.39 0.04 -11.82
N GLY A 68 22.27 0.56 -11.38
CA GLY A 68 21.17 0.94 -12.26
C GLY A 68 20.07 -0.09 -12.44
N LEU A 69 20.15 -1.25 -11.78
CA LEU A 69 19.03 -2.19 -11.77
C LEU A 69 17.87 -1.62 -10.95
N THR A 70 16.67 -1.87 -11.41
CA THR A 70 15.46 -1.41 -10.74
C THR A 70 14.85 -2.55 -9.95
N ASP A 71 14.49 -2.29 -8.70
CA ASP A 71 13.67 -3.19 -7.92
C ASP A 71 12.20 -2.94 -8.26
N THR A 72 11.44 -4.01 -8.39
CA THR A 72 9.97 -3.95 -8.43
C THR A 72 9.43 -4.41 -7.09
N VAL A 73 8.76 -3.51 -6.39
CA VAL A 73 8.20 -3.75 -5.07
C VAL A 73 6.69 -3.92 -5.19
N THR A 74 6.14 -4.92 -4.51
CA THR A 74 4.70 -5.15 -4.44
C THR A 74 4.19 -4.76 -3.06
N ILE A 75 3.24 -3.83 -3.02
CA ILE A 75 2.58 -3.36 -1.81
C ILE A 75 1.11 -3.77 -1.88
N GLY A 76 0.65 -4.46 -0.85
CA GLY A 76 -0.76 -4.83 -0.72
C GLY A 76 -1.50 -3.83 0.16
N ILE A 77 -2.70 -3.47 -0.25
CA ILE A 77 -3.62 -2.68 0.57
C ILE A 77 -4.92 -3.44 0.68
N GLU A 78 -5.20 -3.97 1.88
CA GLU A 78 -6.43 -4.66 2.16
C GLU A 78 -7.43 -3.69 2.77
N ILE A 79 -8.62 -3.64 2.20
CA ILE A 79 -9.72 -2.79 2.67
C ILE A 79 -10.87 -3.70 3.05
N ALA A 80 -11.40 -3.53 4.25
CA ALA A 80 -12.56 -4.26 4.71
C ALA A 80 -13.64 -3.31 5.21
N ALA A 81 -14.89 -3.61 4.91
CA ALA A 81 -16.05 -2.79 5.29
C ALA A 81 -17.26 -3.65 5.56
N GLU A 82 -18.23 -3.10 6.29
CA GLU A 82 -19.46 -3.82 6.63
C GLU A 82 -20.37 -4.04 5.43
N THR A 83 -20.37 -3.10 4.48
CA THR A 83 -21.20 -3.14 3.29
C THR A 83 -20.36 -3.00 2.03
N ARG A 84 -20.86 -3.54 0.94
CA ARG A 84 -20.18 -3.46 -0.34
C ARG A 84 -20.09 -2.02 -0.90
N PRO A 85 -21.15 -1.17 -0.79
CA PRO A 85 -21.02 0.23 -1.19
C PRO A 85 -19.98 1.00 -0.40
N GLN A 86 -19.86 0.75 0.90
CA GLN A 86 -18.81 1.35 1.73
C GLN A 86 -17.43 0.91 1.29
N LEU A 87 -17.25 -0.38 1.00
CA LEU A 87 -15.99 -0.91 0.49
C LEU A 87 -15.58 -0.23 -0.82
N ALA A 88 -16.51 -0.10 -1.76
CA ALA A 88 -16.25 0.55 -3.04
C ALA A 88 -15.85 2.02 -2.87
N ALA A 89 -16.54 2.75 -2.00
CA ALA A 89 -16.24 4.15 -1.72
C ALA A 89 -14.83 4.31 -1.11
N LEU A 90 -14.47 3.44 -0.17
CA LEU A 90 -13.14 3.45 0.44
C LEU A 90 -12.04 3.09 -0.56
N ALA A 91 -12.27 2.09 -1.40
CA ALA A 91 -11.30 1.69 -2.42
C ALA A 91 -11.01 2.83 -3.42
N ILE A 92 -12.05 3.53 -3.84
CA ILE A 92 -11.90 4.70 -4.71
C ILE A 92 -11.10 5.79 -4.00
N MET A 93 -11.43 6.08 -2.74
CA MET A 93 -10.76 7.11 -1.96
C MET A 93 -9.27 6.77 -1.73
N VAL A 94 -8.97 5.51 -1.43
CA VAL A 94 -7.58 5.04 -1.28
C VAL A 94 -6.79 5.28 -2.58
N ARG A 95 -7.35 4.87 -3.71
CA ARG A 95 -6.67 5.04 -5.00
C ARG A 95 -6.45 6.50 -5.36
N GLN A 96 -7.46 7.33 -5.13
CA GLN A 96 -7.35 8.77 -5.39
C GLN A 96 -6.31 9.44 -4.46
N THR A 97 -6.30 9.05 -3.20
CA THR A 97 -5.36 9.58 -2.22
C THR A 97 -3.91 9.25 -2.58
N ILE A 98 -3.64 8.00 -2.97
CA ILE A 98 -2.30 7.58 -3.35
C ILE A 98 -1.85 8.30 -4.63
N ALA A 99 -2.71 8.38 -5.63
CA ALA A 99 -2.39 9.07 -6.88
C ALA A 99 -2.08 10.56 -6.66
N ALA A 100 -2.88 11.24 -5.84
CA ALA A 100 -2.67 12.65 -5.51
C ALA A 100 -1.37 12.85 -4.72
N TYR A 101 -1.12 12.00 -3.73
CA TYR A 101 0.10 12.09 -2.93
C TYR A 101 1.36 11.92 -3.79
N PHE A 102 1.36 10.93 -4.67
CA PHE A 102 2.50 10.68 -5.56
C PHE A 102 2.73 11.85 -6.52
N ALA A 103 1.65 12.46 -7.02
CA ALA A 103 1.77 13.62 -7.89
C ALA A 103 2.34 14.85 -7.17
N GLU A 104 1.97 15.06 -5.90
CA GLU A 104 2.43 16.23 -5.12
C GLU A 104 3.85 16.05 -4.57
N HIS A 105 4.27 14.81 -4.28
CA HIS A 105 5.52 14.52 -3.57
C HIS A 105 6.56 13.84 -4.45
N VAL A 106 6.49 14.03 -5.77
CA VAL A 106 7.44 13.42 -6.73
C VAL A 106 8.89 13.66 -6.33
N GLN A 107 9.24 14.90 -6.02
CA GLN A 107 10.62 15.27 -5.69
C GLN A 107 11.04 14.69 -4.35
N ASP A 108 10.16 14.76 -3.36
CA ASP A 108 10.43 14.24 -2.02
C ASP A 108 10.69 12.74 -2.04
N MET A 109 9.91 11.99 -2.83
CA MET A 109 10.08 10.54 -2.96
C MET A 109 11.37 10.15 -3.66
N GLN A 110 11.88 10.99 -4.55
CA GLN A 110 13.17 10.78 -5.21
C GLN A 110 14.35 11.10 -4.30
N ASP A 111 14.20 12.11 -3.46
CA ASP A 111 15.25 12.62 -2.59
C ASP A 111 15.32 11.91 -1.23
N GLU A 112 14.22 11.28 -0.80
CA GLU A 112 14.18 10.52 0.45
C GLU A 112 14.78 9.11 0.29
N ASP A 113 14.99 8.45 1.43
CA ASP A 113 15.56 7.11 1.52
C ASP A 113 14.76 6.01 0.79
N TYR A 114 13.55 6.32 0.34
CA TYR A 114 12.69 5.35 -0.34
C TYR A 114 13.05 5.16 -1.82
N ALA A 115 13.66 6.16 -2.43
CA ALA A 115 14.11 6.12 -3.83
C ALA A 115 13.04 5.65 -4.82
N LEU A 116 11.77 5.93 -4.52
CA LEU A 116 10.64 5.53 -5.34
C LEU A 116 10.63 6.31 -6.65
N ILE A 117 10.27 5.63 -7.73
CA ILE A 117 10.06 6.26 -9.05
C ILE A 117 8.57 6.53 -9.20
N PRO A 118 8.10 7.78 -9.02
CA PRO A 118 6.68 8.05 -8.77
C PRO A 118 5.73 7.77 -9.93
N ASN A 119 6.23 7.80 -11.16
CA ASN A 119 5.41 7.57 -12.36
C ASN A 119 5.46 6.13 -12.85
N ALA A 120 6.21 5.26 -12.16
CA ALA A 120 6.40 3.88 -12.56
C ALA A 120 5.70 2.94 -11.58
N TYR A 121 4.39 3.09 -11.44
CA TYR A 121 3.60 2.16 -10.65
C TYR A 121 2.37 1.68 -11.43
N THR A 122 1.94 0.47 -11.11
CA THR A 122 0.68 -0.10 -11.57
C THR A 122 -0.15 -0.51 -10.38
N VAL A 123 -1.46 -0.47 -10.53
CA VAL A 123 -2.39 -0.94 -9.50
C VAL A 123 -3.30 -2.01 -10.09
N GLN A 124 -3.49 -3.08 -9.33
CA GLN A 124 -4.41 -4.16 -9.67
C GLN A 124 -5.36 -4.36 -8.50
N ALA A 125 -6.67 -4.31 -8.77
CA ALA A 125 -7.69 -4.63 -7.79
C ALA A 125 -8.10 -6.09 -7.96
N GLN A 126 -8.07 -6.84 -6.86
CA GLN A 126 -8.62 -8.20 -6.85
C GLN A 126 -10.13 -8.16 -6.69
N GLY A 127 -10.79 -9.30 -6.91
CA GLY A 127 -12.24 -9.42 -6.72
C GLY A 127 -12.64 -9.18 -5.26
N VAL A 128 -13.85 -8.66 -5.08
CA VAL A 128 -14.43 -8.47 -3.74
C VAL A 128 -14.72 -9.83 -3.13
N GLN A 129 -14.31 -10.02 -1.87
CA GLN A 129 -14.51 -11.25 -1.10
C GLN A 129 -15.44 -10.96 0.08
N TYR A 130 -16.11 -12.00 0.54
CA TYR A 130 -16.96 -11.93 1.75
C TYR A 130 -16.43 -12.92 2.78
N ASP A 131 -16.22 -12.44 4.00
CA ASP A 131 -15.84 -13.28 5.14
C ASP A 131 -17.06 -13.54 6.01
N SER A 132 -17.49 -14.80 6.09
CA SER A 132 -18.67 -15.19 6.87
C SER A 132 -18.39 -15.35 8.37
N LEU A 133 -17.14 -15.58 8.75
CA LEU A 133 -16.74 -15.71 10.16
C LEU A 133 -16.72 -14.35 10.87
N LYS A 134 -16.22 -13.34 10.19
CA LYS A 134 -16.34 -11.94 10.57
C LYS A 134 -17.11 -11.25 9.46
N PRO A 135 -18.44 -11.07 9.58
CA PRO A 135 -19.24 -10.58 8.46
C PRO A 135 -18.73 -9.25 7.93
N CYS A 136 -18.00 -9.31 6.83
CA CYS A 136 -17.46 -8.14 6.16
C CYS A 136 -17.15 -8.45 4.70
N PHE A 137 -17.14 -7.40 3.89
CA PHE A 137 -16.61 -7.44 2.54
C PHE A 137 -15.18 -6.91 2.57
N TRP A 138 -14.28 -7.59 1.87
CA TRP A 138 -12.91 -7.12 1.77
C TRP A 138 -12.39 -7.23 0.34
N GLN A 139 -11.40 -6.41 0.03
CA GLN A 139 -10.76 -6.36 -1.28
C GLN A 139 -9.30 -5.99 -1.10
N GLN A 140 -8.45 -6.59 -1.89
CA GLN A 140 -7.03 -6.26 -1.91
C GLN A 140 -6.68 -5.50 -3.18
N LEU A 141 -6.00 -4.37 -2.98
CA LEU A 141 -5.33 -3.63 -4.04
C LEU A 141 -3.85 -4.01 -4.01
N SER A 142 -3.27 -4.32 -5.17
CA SER A 142 -1.84 -4.57 -5.30
C SER A 142 -1.20 -3.46 -6.11
N TYR A 143 -0.24 -2.77 -5.50
CA TYR A 143 0.57 -1.76 -6.16
C TYR A 143 1.94 -2.33 -6.47
N GLN A 144 2.36 -2.24 -7.72
CA GLN A 144 3.72 -2.54 -8.12
C GLN A 144 4.43 -1.25 -8.44
N CYS A 145 5.54 -1.01 -7.78
CA CYS A 145 6.31 0.21 -7.90
C CYS A 145 7.75 -0.11 -8.26
N ASP A 146 8.31 0.68 -9.15
CA ASP A 146 9.74 0.62 -9.42
C ASP A 146 10.48 1.53 -8.44
N THR A 147 11.54 1.01 -7.89
CA THR A 147 12.40 1.73 -6.93
C THR A 147 13.86 1.51 -7.32
N ASN A 148 14.71 2.43 -6.89
CA ASN A 148 16.14 2.20 -7.01
C ASN A 148 16.58 1.13 -6.00
N PRO A 149 17.52 0.25 -6.37
CA PRO A 149 18.01 -0.76 -5.45
C PRO A 149 18.62 -0.15 -4.19
N ASP A 150 18.51 -0.87 -3.10
CA ASP A 150 19.23 -0.52 -1.88
C ASP A 150 20.74 -0.68 -2.12
N GLU A 151 21.47 0.33 -1.81
CA GLU A 151 22.92 0.30 -1.83
C GLU A 151 23.50 -0.22 -0.51
#